data_ab8cabd4ee784232e07688adc36eacfc
#
_entry.id   ab8cabd4ee784232e07688adc36eacfc
#
_cell.length_a   1.000
_cell.length_b   1.000
_cell.length_c   1.000
_cell.angle_alpha   90.00
_cell.angle_beta   90.00
_cell.angle_gamma   90.00
#
_symmetry.space_group_name_H-M   'P 1'
#
loop_
_entity.id
_entity.type
_entity.pdbx_description
1 polymer ?
#
loop_
_entity_poly.entity_id
_entity_poly.type
_entity_poly.pdbx_seq_one_letter_code
_entity_poly.pdbx_strand_id
1 'polypeptide(L)'
;MTDRANDPAFIYFPTNYRWSMGLLLCLSAAPSGGAEIDEINRIGRALKDRVGDDNAWFEEWARMGNVVEARGRDAEKKGHKLTAAACLMRAAHYYQIGERFLQHGPRSPAVYKKAVKSFADGAAMLKRPRIESVEVPYGDKTLPALFVHPAPEAAQAKPAPAMVFFDGFDITKEIQYFKGVPELAARGIACLIVDGPGNGESVRFRDLPLIAETEKYGTAAYEYLASRKEVDPKRIGVMAISLGGYYAPRAASLEPRYACCIAWGAQWDYYETWRHRFELLDSGKLPSLSVPPEHLMWVFGVKTRDAAMKILEGFRLDGIVQKMRCPFLLVHGEGDEQIPLAIAQKCFDAVGSEQKLLKVFTREEGGFHHCQVDNVTIGTNFMWDWAADVLKPGT
;
A
#
# COMPACT_ATOMS: atom_id res chain seq x y z
N MET A 1 -26.15 18.74 1.63
CA MET A 1 -25.73 17.41 1.16
C MET A 1 -25.42 17.56 -0.32
N THR A 2 -24.17 17.71 -0.68
CA THR A 2 -23.76 17.70 -2.09
C THR A 2 -24.03 16.31 -2.64
N ASP A 3 -24.72 16.28 -3.78
CA ASP A 3 -25.12 15.05 -4.46
C ASP A 3 -23.84 14.31 -4.91
N ARG A 4 -23.41 13.32 -4.13
CA ARG A 4 -22.20 12.50 -4.38
C ARG A 4 -22.34 11.68 -5.69
N ALA A 5 -23.55 11.51 -6.22
CA ALA A 5 -23.81 10.81 -7.47
C ALA A 5 -23.19 11.51 -8.70
N ASN A 6 -22.85 12.80 -8.58
CA ASN A 6 -22.25 13.61 -9.65
C ASN A 6 -20.77 13.96 -9.36
N ASP A 7 -20.11 13.27 -8.41
CA ASP A 7 -18.69 13.47 -8.18
C ASP A 7 -17.89 12.90 -9.37
N PRO A 8 -17.01 13.70 -10.02
CA PRO A 8 -16.26 13.29 -11.21
C PRO A 8 -15.09 12.32 -10.92
N ALA A 9 -15.08 11.64 -9.78
CA ALA A 9 -14.16 10.51 -9.62
C ALA A 9 -14.32 9.54 -10.80
N PHE A 10 -13.23 8.89 -11.19
CA PHE A 10 -13.24 7.88 -12.24
C PHE A 10 -14.05 6.64 -11.79
N ILE A 11 -15.38 6.78 -11.79
CA ILE A 11 -16.32 5.71 -11.41
C ILE A 11 -16.61 4.88 -12.64
N TYR A 12 -15.86 3.78 -12.81
CA TYR A 12 -16.05 2.90 -13.97
C TYR A 12 -17.30 2.01 -13.84
N PHE A 13 -17.63 1.59 -12.61
CA PHE A 13 -18.81 0.78 -12.27
C PHE A 13 -19.70 1.57 -11.30
N PRO A 14 -20.65 2.39 -11.80
CA PRO A 14 -21.42 3.32 -10.96
C PRO A 14 -22.21 2.68 -9.81
N THR A 15 -22.59 1.41 -9.97
CA THR A 15 -23.37 0.67 -8.97
C THR A 15 -22.51 -0.18 -8.02
N ASN A 16 -21.17 -0.17 -8.19
CA ASN A 16 -20.27 -0.99 -7.39
C ASN A 16 -18.99 -0.23 -7.03
N TYR A 17 -19.00 0.39 -5.84
CA TYR A 17 -17.87 1.15 -5.31
C TYR A 17 -16.59 0.32 -5.27
N ARG A 18 -16.67 -0.92 -4.75
CA ARG A 18 -15.51 -1.81 -4.58
C ARG A 18 -14.82 -2.11 -5.90
N TRP A 19 -15.58 -2.41 -6.93
CA TRP A 19 -15.04 -2.66 -8.27
C TRP A 19 -14.47 -1.41 -8.93
N SER A 20 -15.15 -0.26 -8.79
CA SER A 20 -14.63 1.02 -9.26
C SER A 20 -13.33 1.38 -8.58
N MET A 21 -13.27 1.21 -7.27
CA MET A 21 -12.05 1.47 -6.48
C MET A 21 -10.93 0.48 -6.85
N GLY A 22 -11.22 -0.80 -7.04
CA GLY A 22 -10.24 -1.80 -7.46
C GLY A 22 -9.63 -1.51 -8.84
N LEU A 23 -10.45 -1.04 -9.79
CA LEU A 23 -9.99 -0.64 -11.12
C LEU A 23 -9.15 0.65 -11.05
N LEU A 24 -9.60 1.64 -10.29
CA LEU A 24 -8.89 2.91 -10.09
C LEU A 24 -7.56 2.69 -9.37
N LEU A 25 -7.52 1.82 -8.36
CA LEU A 25 -6.30 1.41 -7.67
C LEU A 25 -5.26 0.85 -8.66
N CYS A 26 -5.71 -0.01 -9.60
CA CYS A 26 -4.81 -0.52 -10.62
C CYS A 26 -4.36 0.59 -11.59
N LEU A 27 -5.27 1.41 -12.06
CA LEU A 27 -4.95 2.50 -13.00
C LEU A 27 -4.00 3.53 -12.37
N SER A 28 -4.12 3.79 -11.07
CA SER A 28 -3.22 4.70 -10.35
C SER A 28 -1.74 4.25 -10.34
N ALA A 29 -1.47 2.98 -10.69
CA ALA A 29 -0.12 2.44 -10.85
C ALA A 29 0.49 2.68 -12.24
N ALA A 30 -0.27 3.25 -13.18
CA ALA A 30 0.19 3.49 -14.55
C ALA A 30 1.44 4.39 -14.64
N PRO A 31 1.58 5.48 -13.84
CA PRO A 31 2.78 6.32 -13.86
C PRO A 31 4.07 5.54 -13.56
N SER A 32 4.01 4.52 -12.71
CA SER A 32 5.16 3.66 -12.37
C SER A 32 5.18 2.34 -13.17
N GLY A 33 4.42 2.24 -14.27
CA GLY A 33 4.43 1.07 -15.18
C GLY A 33 3.60 -0.13 -14.73
N GLY A 34 2.79 0.01 -13.67
CA GLY A 34 1.96 -1.07 -13.12
C GLY A 34 0.64 -1.30 -13.88
N ALA A 35 0.28 -0.43 -14.81
CA ALA A 35 -0.96 -0.55 -15.59
C ALA A 35 -0.85 0.12 -16.96
N GLU A 36 -1.72 -0.32 -17.88
CA GLU A 36 -1.93 0.31 -19.19
C GLU A 36 -3.43 0.62 -19.39
N ILE A 37 -3.74 1.82 -19.86
CA ILE A 37 -5.11 2.32 -20.02
C ILE A 37 -5.97 1.38 -20.88
N ASP A 38 -5.44 0.93 -22.04
CA ASP A 38 -6.18 0.04 -22.93
C ASP A 38 -6.45 -1.34 -22.29
N GLU A 39 -5.47 -1.90 -21.59
CA GLU A 39 -5.60 -3.19 -20.92
C GLU A 39 -6.69 -3.12 -19.84
N ILE A 40 -6.71 -2.06 -19.03
CA ILE A 40 -7.74 -1.79 -18.01
C ILE A 40 -9.12 -1.59 -18.66
N ASN A 41 -9.19 -0.79 -19.72
CA ASN A 41 -10.46 -0.52 -20.42
C ASN A 41 -11.06 -1.80 -21.05
N ARG A 42 -10.22 -2.71 -21.59
CA ARG A 42 -10.68 -4.00 -22.11
C ARG A 42 -11.24 -4.89 -21.01
N ILE A 43 -10.60 -4.93 -19.83
CA ILE A 43 -11.12 -5.63 -18.65
C ILE A 43 -12.48 -5.04 -18.26
N GLY A 44 -12.56 -3.72 -18.09
CA GLY A 44 -13.79 -3.06 -17.70
C GLY A 44 -14.95 -3.29 -18.66
N ARG A 45 -14.69 -3.26 -19.98
CA ARG A 45 -15.72 -3.57 -21.00
C ARG A 45 -16.21 -5.01 -20.92
N ALA A 46 -15.32 -5.97 -20.65
CA ALA A 46 -15.69 -7.37 -20.52
C ALA A 46 -16.56 -7.64 -19.27
N LEU A 47 -16.39 -6.79 -18.24
CA LEU A 47 -17.07 -6.95 -16.96
C LEU A 47 -18.37 -6.15 -16.82
N LYS A 48 -18.71 -5.25 -17.77
CA LYS A 48 -19.82 -4.30 -17.63
C LYS A 48 -21.17 -4.97 -17.38
N ASP A 49 -21.42 -6.15 -17.95
CA ASP A 49 -22.68 -6.89 -17.85
C ASP A 49 -22.64 -7.95 -16.72
N ARG A 50 -21.56 -8.00 -15.95
CA ARG A 50 -21.31 -8.96 -14.86
C ARG A 50 -20.92 -8.26 -13.54
N VAL A 51 -21.36 -7.00 -13.37
CA VAL A 51 -20.98 -6.19 -12.18
C VAL A 51 -21.43 -6.87 -10.88
N GLY A 52 -20.47 -7.10 -9.96
CA GLY A 52 -20.70 -7.77 -8.69
C GLY A 52 -20.39 -9.28 -8.68
N ASP A 53 -20.12 -9.90 -9.84
CA ASP A 53 -19.62 -11.27 -9.92
C ASP A 53 -18.09 -11.29 -9.72
N ASP A 54 -17.66 -11.50 -8.47
CA ASP A 54 -16.22 -11.52 -8.12
C ASP A 54 -15.46 -12.67 -8.80
N ASN A 55 -16.13 -13.74 -9.26
CA ASN A 55 -15.50 -14.77 -10.08
C ASN A 55 -15.20 -14.24 -11.49
N ALA A 56 -16.13 -13.50 -12.09
CA ALA A 56 -15.89 -12.83 -13.38
C ALA A 56 -14.76 -11.81 -13.27
N TRP A 57 -14.73 -11.02 -12.19
CA TRP A 57 -13.62 -10.11 -11.91
C TRP A 57 -12.30 -10.85 -11.94
N PHE A 58 -12.16 -11.91 -11.15
CA PHE A 58 -10.94 -12.71 -11.09
C PHE A 58 -10.54 -13.28 -12.46
N GLU A 59 -11.49 -13.86 -13.20
CA GLU A 59 -11.24 -14.50 -14.49
C GLU A 59 -10.71 -13.52 -15.54
N GLU A 60 -11.30 -12.32 -15.64
CA GLU A 60 -10.88 -11.32 -16.62
C GLU A 60 -9.51 -10.70 -16.29
N TRP A 61 -9.25 -10.40 -15.01
CA TRP A 61 -7.96 -9.91 -14.59
C TRP A 61 -6.86 -10.97 -14.77
N ALA A 62 -7.14 -12.23 -14.42
CA ALA A 62 -6.20 -13.34 -14.63
C ALA A 62 -5.94 -13.58 -16.13
N ARG A 63 -6.97 -13.49 -16.97
CA ARG A 63 -6.85 -13.58 -18.43
C ARG A 63 -5.93 -12.49 -18.99
N MET A 64 -6.14 -11.24 -18.58
CA MET A 64 -5.27 -10.14 -19.01
C MET A 64 -3.84 -10.33 -18.47
N GLY A 65 -3.69 -10.72 -17.21
CA GLY A 65 -2.39 -11.05 -16.64
C GLY A 65 -1.65 -12.11 -17.47
N ASN A 66 -2.34 -13.18 -17.88
CA ASN A 66 -1.75 -14.22 -18.74
C ASN A 66 -1.29 -13.67 -20.11
N VAL A 67 -2.07 -12.78 -20.73
CA VAL A 67 -1.69 -12.15 -22.02
C VAL A 67 -0.43 -11.30 -21.85
N VAL A 68 -0.35 -10.50 -20.81
CA VAL A 68 0.79 -9.62 -20.56
C VAL A 68 2.02 -10.43 -20.14
N GLU A 69 1.85 -11.46 -19.31
CA GLU A 69 2.94 -12.36 -18.93
C GLU A 69 3.54 -13.09 -20.15
N ALA A 70 2.68 -13.62 -21.03
CA ALA A 70 3.13 -14.30 -22.25
C ALA A 70 3.98 -13.37 -23.14
N ARG A 71 3.57 -12.09 -23.26
CA ARG A 71 4.35 -11.05 -23.96
C ARG A 71 5.70 -10.84 -23.28
N GLY A 72 5.72 -10.79 -21.94
CA GLY A 72 6.97 -10.67 -21.16
C GLY A 72 7.89 -11.84 -21.37
N ARG A 73 7.38 -13.09 -21.34
CA ARG A 73 8.16 -14.31 -21.55
C ARG A 73 8.72 -14.42 -22.98
N ASP A 74 7.96 -13.93 -23.98
CA ASP A 74 8.46 -13.86 -25.36
C ASP A 74 9.61 -12.83 -25.48
N ALA A 75 9.46 -11.66 -24.87
CA ALA A 75 10.51 -10.65 -24.82
C ALA A 75 11.78 -11.17 -24.10
N GLU A 76 11.61 -11.91 -23.00
CA GLU A 76 12.71 -12.54 -22.25
C GLU A 76 13.52 -13.51 -23.14
N LYS A 77 12.81 -14.40 -23.87
CA LYS A 77 13.44 -15.34 -24.82
C LYS A 77 14.24 -14.64 -25.91
N LYS A 78 13.81 -13.44 -26.31
CA LYS A 78 14.49 -12.60 -27.31
C LYS A 78 15.61 -11.73 -26.73
N GLY A 79 15.85 -11.79 -25.42
CA GLY A 79 16.87 -10.99 -24.73
C GLY A 79 16.43 -9.53 -24.45
N HIS A 80 15.17 -9.16 -24.69
CA HIS A 80 14.63 -7.82 -24.47
C HIS A 80 14.28 -7.61 -23.00
N LYS A 81 15.27 -7.55 -22.12
CA LYS A 81 15.11 -7.57 -20.66
C LYS A 81 14.20 -6.47 -20.09
N LEU A 82 14.29 -5.24 -20.60
CA LEU A 82 13.44 -4.14 -20.10
C LEU A 82 11.97 -4.35 -20.44
N THR A 83 11.66 -4.80 -21.66
CA THR A 83 10.28 -5.14 -22.06
C THR A 83 9.76 -6.33 -21.26
N ALA A 84 10.60 -7.36 -21.06
CA ALA A 84 10.24 -8.50 -20.24
C ALA A 84 9.93 -8.09 -18.80
N ALA A 85 10.80 -7.31 -18.17
CA ALA A 85 10.60 -6.80 -16.81
C ALA A 85 9.28 -6.02 -16.69
N ALA A 86 9.06 -5.04 -17.56
CA ALA A 86 7.84 -4.23 -17.54
C ALA A 86 6.57 -5.09 -17.67
N CYS A 87 6.55 -6.05 -18.59
CA CYS A 87 5.40 -6.92 -18.77
C CYS A 87 5.21 -7.88 -17.59
N LEU A 88 6.27 -8.50 -17.07
CA LEU A 88 6.15 -9.47 -15.98
C LEU A 88 5.70 -8.82 -14.67
N MET A 89 6.24 -7.64 -14.34
CA MET A 89 5.83 -6.90 -13.14
C MET A 89 4.38 -6.38 -13.28
N ARG A 90 3.97 -5.89 -14.45
CA ARG A 90 2.59 -5.48 -14.69
C ARG A 90 1.62 -6.67 -14.66
N ALA A 91 1.98 -7.82 -15.22
CA ALA A 91 1.18 -9.04 -15.13
C ALA A 91 0.97 -9.47 -13.66
N ALA A 92 2.00 -9.38 -12.83
CA ALA A 92 1.90 -9.63 -11.39
C ALA A 92 0.87 -8.74 -10.72
N HIS A 93 0.86 -7.45 -11.06
CA HIS A 93 -0.12 -6.50 -10.55
C HIS A 93 -1.54 -6.89 -10.95
N TYR A 94 -1.77 -7.27 -12.22
CA TYR A 94 -3.09 -7.70 -12.68
C TYR A 94 -3.57 -8.98 -11.97
N TYR A 95 -2.69 -9.94 -11.73
CA TYR A 95 -3.05 -11.12 -10.95
C TYR A 95 -3.49 -10.77 -9.52
N GLN A 96 -2.79 -9.85 -8.87
CA GLN A 96 -3.11 -9.43 -7.50
C GLN A 96 -4.39 -8.59 -7.43
N ILE A 97 -4.65 -7.71 -8.41
CA ILE A 97 -5.92 -6.99 -8.51
C ILE A 97 -7.09 -7.96 -8.77
N GLY A 98 -6.88 -8.98 -9.58
CA GLY A 98 -7.88 -10.04 -9.79
C GLY A 98 -8.15 -10.84 -8.52
N GLU A 99 -7.12 -11.20 -7.80
CA GLU A 99 -7.17 -12.04 -6.60
C GLU A 99 -7.83 -11.35 -5.42
N ARG A 100 -7.73 -10.02 -5.31
CA ARG A 100 -8.09 -9.27 -4.10
C ARG A 100 -9.51 -9.50 -3.56
N PHE A 101 -10.47 -9.91 -4.40
CA PHE A 101 -11.83 -10.25 -3.97
C PHE A 101 -12.04 -11.76 -3.73
N LEU A 102 -11.04 -12.58 -4.07
CA LEU A 102 -11.04 -14.04 -3.87
C LEU A 102 -9.97 -14.50 -2.88
N GLN A 103 -9.51 -13.63 -2.00
CA GLN A 103 -8.39 -13.88 -1.08
C GLN A 103 -8.57 -15.12 -0.20
N HIS A 104 -9.82 -15.51 0.05
CA HIS A 104 -10.17 -16.68 0.85
C HIS A 104 -10.61 -17.89 0.03
N GLY A 105 -10.64 -17.76 -1.29
CA GLY A 105 -11.07 -18.82 -2.19
C GLY A 105 -9.98 -19.83 -2.53
N PRO A 106 -10.34 -20.99 -3.06
CA PRO A 106 -9.38 -22.06 -3.36
C PRO A 106 -8.37 -21.68 -4.46
N ARG A 107 -8.68 -20.67 -5.29
CA ARG A 107 -7.79 -20.20 -6.37
C ARG A 107 -6.73 -19.19 -5.92
N SER A 108 -6.98 -18.47 -4.83
CA SER A 108 -6.15 -17.37 -4.35
C SER A 108 -4.68 -17.74 -4.11
N PRO A 109 -4.33 -18.80 -3.35
CA PRO A 109 -2.92 -19.11 -3.08
C PRO A 109 -2.10 -19.39 -4.36
N ALA A 110 -2.69 -20.04 -5.35
CA ALA A 110 -2.00 -20.38 -6.59
C ALA A 110 -1.71 -19.15 -7.46
N VAL A 111 -2.73 -18.29 -7.66
CA VAL A 111 -2.55 -17.06 -8.45
C VAL A 111 -1.65 -16.07 -7.75
N TYR A 112 -1.71 -15.98 -6.42
CA TYR A 112 -0.85 -15.10 -5.66
C TYR A 112 0.62 -15.54 -5.75
N LYS A 113 0.95 -16.82 -5.62
CA LYS A 113 2.31 -17.35 -5.86
C LYS A 113 2.79 -17.03 -7.27
N LYS A 114 1.90 -17.16 -8.26
CA LYS A 114 2.22 -16.80 -9.66
C LYS A 114 2.55 -15.31 -9.79
N ALA A 115 1.78 -14.44 -9.13
CA ALA A 115 2.02 -13.00 -9.12
C ALA A 115 3.38 -12.65 -8.50
N VAL A 116 3.67 -13.16 -7.30
CA VAL A 116 4.96 -12.93 -6.61
C VAL A 116 6.13 -13.39 -7.48
N LYS A 117 6.03 -14.60 -8.08
CA LYS A 117 7.06 -15.09 -8.96
C LYS A 117 7.24 -14.22 -10.21
N SER A 118 6.14 -13.81 -10.85
CA SER A 118 6.20 -12.96 -12.05
C SER A 118 6.85 -11.61 -11.75
N PHE A 119 6.50 -11.00 -10.59
CA PHE A 119 7.14 -9.77 -10.14
C PHE A 119 8.65 -9.95 -9.91
N ALA A 120 9.03 -10.98 -9.16
CA ALA A 120 10.44 -11.28 -8.85
C ALA A 120 11.28 -11.54 -10.11
N ASP A 121 10.75 -12.30 -11.07
CA ASP A 121 11.41 -12.55 -12.37
C ASP A 121 11.63 -11.24 -13.13
N GLY A 122 10.64 -10.35 -13.16
CA GLY A 122 10.74 -9.03 -13.81
C GLY A 122 11.73 -8.13 -13.09
N ALA A 123 11.62 -8.02 -11.77
CA ALA A 123 12.51 -7.20 -10.93
C ALA A 123 13.97 -7.58 -11.07
N ALA A 124 14.28 -8.88 -11.16
CA ALA A 124 15.65 -9.39 -11.35
C ALA A 124 16.30 -8.95 -12.68
N MET A 125 15.50 -8.55 -13.67
CA MET A 125 16.00 -8.03 -14.96
C MET A 125 16.30 -6.53 -14.91
N LEU A 126 15.81 -5.81 -13.90
CA LEU A 126 16.03 -4.37 -13.76
C LEU A 126 17.39 -4.10 -13.12
N LYS A 127 18.09 -3.11 -13.67
CA LYS A 127 19.30 -2.56 -13.07
C LYS A 127 19.04 -1.24 -12.34
N ARG A 128 17.94 -0.55 -12.68
CA ARG A 128 17.56 0.76 -12.16
C ARG A 128 16.03 0.88 -12.09
N PRO A 129 15.47 0.99 -10.87
CA PRO A 129 16.16 0.69 -9.61
C PRO A 129 16.51 -0.80 -9.51
N ARG A 130 17.58 -1.13 -8.78
CA ARG A 130 17.86 -2.53 -8.40
C ARG A 130 16.88 -2.89 -7.28
N ILE A 131 16.26 -4.08 -7.39
CA ILE A 131 15.27 -4.60 -6.45
C ILE A 131 15.74 -5.94 -5.94
N GLU A 132 15.73 -6.13 -4.63
CA GLU A 132 16.04 -7.41 -3.98
C GLU A 132 14.79 -7.91 -3.24
N SER A 133 14.40 -9.16 -3.46
CA SER A 133 13.50 -9.86 -2.56
C SER A 133 14.28 -10.27 -1.32
N VAL A 134 13.82 -9.87 -0.15
CA VAL A 134 14.51 -10.04 1.12
C VAL A 134 13.58 -10.54 2.21
N GLU A 135 14.14 -11.09 3.28
CA GLU A 135 13.42 -11.59 4.44
C GLU A 135 13.84 -10.80 5.68
N VAL A 136 12.91 -10.10 6.30
CA VAL A 136 13.15 -9.35 7.54
C VAL A 136 12.96 -10.29 8.73
N PRO A 137 13.96 -10.55 9.58
CA PRO A 137 13.79 -11.40 10.77
C PRO A 137 12.71 -10.87 11.70
N TYR A 138 11.78 -11.74 12.13
CA TYR A 138 10.68 -11.38 13.01
C TYR A 138 10.34 -12.54 13.95
N GLY A 139 10.89 -12.52 15.15
CA GLY A 139 10.79 -13.62 16.09
C GLY A 139 11.40 -14.90 15.54
N ASP A 140 10.61 -15.97 15.51
CA ASP A 140 10.95 -17.27 14.91
C ASP A 140 10.57 -17.37 13.41
N LYS A 141 9.99 -16.30 12.86
CA LYS A 141 9.56 -16.18 11.46
C LYS A 141 10.31 -15.06 10.73
N THR A 142 9.89 -14.78 9.52
CA THR A 142 10.38 -13.65 8.74
C THR A 142 9.22 -12.91 8.08
N LEU A 143 9.42 -11.63 7.76
CA LEU A 143 8.50 -10.84 6.95
C LEU A 143 9.06 -10.72 5.53
N PRO A 144 8.33 -11.14 4.51
CA PRO A 144 8.73 -10.94 3.12
C PRO A 144 8.77 -9.46 2.77
N ALA A 145 9.84 -9.04 2.09
CA ALA A 145 10.00 -7.64 1.72
C ALA A 145 10.71 -7.47 0.38
N LEU A 146 10.59 -6.27 -0.18
CA LEU A 146 11.37 -5.81 -1.32
C LEU A 146 12.30 -4.69 -0.85
N PHE A 147 13.61 -4.85 -1.03
CA PHE A 147 14.55 -3.78 -0.84
C PHE A 147 14.88 -3.14 -2.19
N VAL A 148 14.47 -1.89 -2.36
CA VAL A 148 14.70 -1.09 -3.56
C VAL A 148 15.86 -0.15 -3.29
N HIS A 149 16.94 -0.34 -4.04
CA HIS A 149 18.14 0.50 -3.91
C HIS A 149 17.89 1.92 -4.44
N PRO A 150 18.54 2.94 -3.86
CA PRO A 150 18.51 4.27 -4.45
C PRO A 150 19.17 4.27 -5.83
N ALA A 151 18.75 5.17 -6.69
CA ALA A 151 19.38 5.36 -7.99
C ALA A 151 20.86 5.77 -7.80
N PRO A 152 21.83 5.12 -8.46
CA PRO A 152 23.24 5.38 -8.23
C PRO A 152 23.66 6.83 -8.45
N GLU A 153 23.03 7.51 -9.41
CA GLU A 153 23.26 8.91 -9.74
C GLU A 153 22.73 9.88 -8.66
N ALA A 154 21.72 9.48 -7.91
CA ALA A 154 21.11 10.28 -6.84
C ALA A 154 21.70 9.94 -5.46
N ALA A 155 22.32 8.78 -5.30
CA ALA A 155 22.96 8.32 -4.06
C ALA A 155 24.32 8.99 -3.86
N GLN A 156 24.33 10.30 -3.59
CA GLN A 156 25.55 11.05 -3.33
C GLN A 156 26.12 10.73 -1.94
N ALA A 157 25.26 10.49 -0.96
CA ALA A 157 25.65 10.06 0.36
C ALA A 157 25.81 8.53 0.43
N LYS A 158 26.89 8.08 1.04
CA LYS A 158 27.12 6.66 1.38
C LYS A 158 27.56 6.59 2.83
N PRO A 159 26.78 5.91 3.70
CA PRO A 159 25.55 5.14 3.43
C PRO A 159 24.34 6.05 3.11
N ALA A 160 23.37 5.51 2.35
CA ALA A 160 22.19 6.23 1.91
C ALA A 160 21.07 6.25 2.97
N PRO A 161 20.19 7.26 3.00
CA PRO A 161 18.96 7.19 3.78
C PRO A 161 18.01 6.12 3.23
N ALA A 162 17.08 5.67 4.07
CA ALA A 162 16.10 4.67 3.70
C ALA A 162 14.71 4.98 4.27
N MET A 163 13.67 4.44 3.62
CA MET A 163 12.29 4.48 4.07
C MET A 163 11.76 3.06 4.23
N VAL A 164 11.23 2.72 5.41
CA VAL A 164 10.38 1.55 5.59
C VAL A 164 8.99 1.91 5.09
N PHE A 165 8.41 1.08 4.21
CA PHE A 165 7.09 1.31 3.66
C PHE A 165 6.20 0.11 3.93
N PHE A 166 5.27 0.25 4.89
CA PHE A 166 4.27 -0.77 5.18
C PHE A 166 3.03 -0.58 4.33
N ASP A 167 2.38 -1.69 4.03
CA ASP A 167 1.14 -1.74 3.28
C ASP A 167 -0.03 -1.11 4.06
N GLY A 168 -1.20 -1.03 3.37
CA GLY A 168 -2.47 -0.71 4.01
C GLY A 168 -3.18 -1.99 4.48
N PHE A 169 -4.53 -1.98 4.39
CA PHE A 169 -5.35 -3.11 4.83
C PHE A 169 -5.35 -4.29 3.86
N ASP A 170 -5.20 -4.04 2.56
CA ASP A 170 -5.55 -4.97 1.48
C ASP A 170 -4.62 -4.94 0.27
N ILE A 171 -3.49 -4.28 0.39
CA ILE A 171 -2.46 -4.26 -0.66
C ILE A 171 -1.21 -5.04 -0.23
N THR A 172 -0.28 -5.24 -1.14
CA THR A 172 0.90 -6.07 -0.97
C THR A 172 2.14 -5.31 -1.40
N LYS A 173 3.31 -5.79 -1.02
CA LYS A 173 4.59 -5.15 -1.36
C LYS A 173 4.79 -4.95 -2.88
N GLU A 174 4.26 -5.84 -3.72
CA GLU A 174 4.37 -5.70 -5.17
C GLU A 174 3.46 -4.58 -5.70
N ILE A 175 2.23 -4.46 -5.20
CA ILE A 175 1.33 -3.35 -5.54
C ILE A 175 1.92 -2.05 -5.03
N GLN A 176 2.47 -2.06 -3.81
CA GLN A 176 3.07 -0.91 -3.17
C GLN A 176 4.28 -0.35 -3.94
N TYR A 177 5.06 -1.21 -4.59
CA TYR A 177 6.15 -0.78 -5.47
C TYR A 177 5.69 0.24 -6.52
N PHE A 178 4.51 0.05 -7.10
CA PHE A 178 3.94 0.96 -8.10
C PHE A 178 3.33 2.25 -7.52
N LYS A 179 3.44 2.46 -6.20
CA LYS A 179 3.01 3.69 -5.53
C LYS A 179 4.14 4.72 -5.41
N GLY A 180 4.90 4.91 -6.48
CA GLY A 180 5.95 5.92 -6.56
C GLY A 180 7.27 5.53 -5.90
N VAL A 181 7.52 4.24 -5.65
CA VAL A 181 8.81 3.79 -5.06
C VAL A 181 10.00 4.01 -6.02
N PRO A 182 9.88 3.80 -7.34
CA PRO A 182 10.95 4.17 -8.27
C PRO A 182 11.34 5.66 -8.19
N GLU A 183 10.35 6.54 -7.99
CA GLU A 183 10.53 7.99 -7.88
C GLU A 183 11.18 8.39 -6.54
N LEU A 184 10.90 7.65 -5.45
CA LEU A 184 11.63 7.79 -4.18
C LEU A 184 13.09 7.36 -4.34
N ALA A 185 13.33 6.23 -4.99
CA ALA A 185 14.68 5.74 -5.29
C ALA A 185 15.47 6.73 -6.16
N ALA A 186 14.81 7.40 -7.12
CA ALA A 186 15.40 8.45 -7.94
C ALA A 186 15.82 9.69 -7.14
N ARG A 187 15.27 9.91 -5.94
CA ARG A 187 15.69 10.96 -4.99
C ARG A 187 16.84 10.52 -4.06
N GLY A 188 17.41 9.33 -4.28
CA GLY A 188 18.54 8.84 -3.50
C GLY A 188 18.17 8.18 -2.17
N ILE A 189 16.90 7.86 -1.96
CA ILE A 189 16.38 7.20 -0.75
C ILE A 189 16.09 5.74 -1.07
N ALA A 190 16.73 4.80 -0.34
CA ALA A 190 16.38 3.38 -0.43
C ALA A 190 14.97 3.14 0.14
N CYS A 191 14.30 2.07 -0.31
CA CYS A 191 12.98 1.72 0.21
C CYS A 191 12.92 0.24 0.59
N LEU A 192 12.46 -0.06 1.80
CA LEU A 192 12.10 -1.42 2.23
C LEU A 192 10.58 -1.52 2.28
N ILE A 193 9.99 -2.18 1.30
CA ILE A 193 8.55 -2.43 1.24
C ILE A 193 8.28 -3.77 1.91
N VAL A 194 7.46 -3.79 2.96
CA VAL A 194 7.31 -4.97 3.83
C VAL A 194 5.88 -5.47 3.83
N ASP A 195 5.67 -6.75 3.50
CA ASP A 195 4.43 -7.44 3.85
C ASP A 195 4.42 -7.70 5.36
N GLY A 196 3.85 -6.76 6.12
CA GLY A 196 3.69 -6.90 7.56
C GLY A 196 2.68 -7.99 7.95
N PRO A 197 2.52 -8.32 9.25
CA PRO A 197 1.46 -9.21 9.71
C PRO A 197 0.09 -8.77 9.18
N GLY A 198 -0.70 -9.71 8.67
CA GLY A 198 -1.99 -9.45 8.03
C GLY A 198 -1.93 -9.10 6.54
N ASN A 199 -0.74 -8.88 5.96
CA ASN A 199 -0.58 -8.47 4.57
C ASN A 199 0.15 -9.53 3.72
N GLY A 200 -0.05 -9.45 2.42
CA GLY A 200 0.71 -10.13 1.39
C GLY A 200 1.02 -11.61 1.66
N GLU A 201 2.28 -11.99 1.54
CA GLU A 201 2.76 -13.34 1.84
C GLU A 201 2.72 -13.67 3.34
N SER A 202 2.81 -12.66 4.22
CA SER A 202 2.80 -12.87 5.67
C SER A 202 1.51 -13.54 6.14
N VAL A 203 0.34 -13.07 5.71
CA VAL A 203 -0.95 -13.69 6.06
C VAL A 203 -1.24 -14.94 5.25
N ARG A 204 -0.77 -15.03 3.97
CA ARG A 204 -1.09 -16.15 3.07
C ARG A 204 -0.23 -17.39 3.31
N PHE A 205 1.03 -17.21 3.66
CA PHE A 205 2.01 -18.30 3.65
C PHE A 205 2.84 -18.42 4.93
N ARG A 206 2.75 -17.44 5.84
CA ARG A 206 3.56 -17.41 7.07
C ARG A 206 2.75 -17.54 8.34
N ASP A 207 1.41 -17.61 8.22
CA ASP A 207 0.53 -17.62 9.37
C ASP A 207 0.85 -16.48 10.36
N LEU A 208 0.90 -15.27 9.81
CA LEU A 208 1.13 -14.02 10.53
C LEU A 208 -0.12 -13.13 10.41
N PRO A 209 -1.09 -13.27 11.31
CA PRO A 209 -2.28 -12.43 11.32
C PRO A 209 -1.94 -10.99 11.69
N LEU A 210 -2.83 -10.07 11.33
CA LEU A 210 -2.72 -8.66 11.67
C LEU A 210 -2.78 -8.45 13.19
N ILE A 211 -1.87 -7.63 13.70
CA ILE A 211 -1.77 -7.26 15.11
C ILE A 211 -1.81 -5.75 15.29
N ALA A 212 -2.25 -5.30 16.47
CA ALA A 212 -2.30 -3.89 16.80
C ALA A 212 -0.91 -3.29 17.08
N GLU A 213 0.02 -4.08 17.59
CA GLU A 213 1.36 -3.66 18.04
C GLU A 213 2.33 -3.53 16.85
N THR A 214 2.07 -2.54 16.01
CA THR A 214 2.85 -2.32 14.78
C THR A 214 4.30 -1.94 15.04
N GLU A 215 4.62 -1.43 16.23
CA GLU A 215 5.98 -1.19 16.67
C GLU A 215 6.84 -2.45 16.67
N LYS A 216 6.27 -3.64 16.89
CA LYS A 216 7.02 -4.89 16.92
C LYS A 216 7.66 -5.19 15.56
N TYR A 217 6.88 -5.09 14.50
CA TYR A 217 7.43 -5.29 13.16
C TYR A 217 8.06 -4.02 12.57
N GLY A 218 7.66 -2.85 13.07
CA GLY A 218 8.35 -1.59 12.80
C GLY A 218 9.80 -1.62 13.29
N THR A 219 10.04 -2.08 14.52
CA THR A 219 11.39 -2.29 15.06
C THR A 219 12.17 -3.32 14.25
N ALA A 220 11.54 -4.45 13.89
CA ALA A 220 12.19 -5.47 13.07
C ALA A 220 12.65 -4.93 11.69
N ALA A 221 11.82 -4.14 11.03
CA ALA A 221 12.16 -3.49 9.76
C ALA A 221 13.28 -2.45 9.92
N TYR A 222 13.25 -1.67 11.01
CA TYR A 222 14.33 -0.74 11.35
C TYR A 222 15.65 -1.47 11.53
N GLU A 223 15.70 -2.51 12.38
CA GLU A 223 16.89 -3.30 12.66
C GLU A 223 17.47 -3.94 11.39
N TYR A 224 16.61 -4.46 10.52
CA TYR A 224 17.02 -5.00 9.24
C TYR A 224 17.72 -3.94 8.40
N LEU A 225 17.15 -2.75 8.25
CA LEU A 225 17.78 -1.67 7.49
C LEU A 225 19.07 -1.19 8.17
N ALA A 226 19.07 -1.04 9.48
CA ALA A 226 20.25 -0.60 10.24
C ALA A 226 21.42 -1.59 10.16
N SER A 227 21.16 -2.87 9.90
CA SER A 227 22.20 -3.90 9.70
C SER A 227 22.85 -3.85 8.31
N ARG A 228 22.24 -3.15 7.35
CA ARG A 228 22.74 -3.05 5.97
C ARG A 228 23.82 -1.98 5.87
N LYS A 229 24.99 -2.34 5.36
CA LYS A 229 26.16 -1.44 5.23
C LYS A 229 25.91 -0.23 4.32
N GLU A 230 25.00 -0.34 3.37
CA GLU A 230 24.63 0.71 2.42
C GLU A 230 23.59 1.68 2.96
N VAL A 231 23.00 1.43 4.14
CA VAL A 231 21.98 2.25 4.78
C VAL A 231 22.54 3.01 5.97
N ASP A 232 22.23 4.29 6.09
CA ASP A 232 22.55 5.10 7.26
C ASP A 232 21.47 4.88 8.35
N PRO A 233 21.81 4.25 9.48
CA PRO A 233 20.84 3.97 10.54
C PRO A 233 20.25 5.23 11.19
N LYS A 234 20.89 6.38 11.06
CA LYS A 234 20.39 7.66 11.58
C LYS A 234 19.37 8.34 10.65
N ARG A 235 19.22 7.82 9.42
CA ARG A 235 18.37 8.41 8.38
C ARG A 235 17.38 7.37 7.84
N ILE A 236 16.75 6.63 8.74
CA ILE A 236 15.68 5.66 8.39
C ILE A 236 14.34 6.28 8.80
N GLY A 237 13.47 6.53 7.81
CA GLY A 237 12.09 6.94 8.02
C GLY A 237 11.14 5.75 7.97
N VAL A 238 9.90 5.96 8.41
CA VAL A 238 8.79 4.99 8.26
C VAL A 238 7.57 5.65 7.65
N MET A 239 6.91 4.92 6.76
CA MET A 239 5.65 5.34 6.17
C MET A 239 4.72 4.15 5.95
N ALA A 240 3.44 4.45 5.84
CA ALA A 240 2.45 3.45 5.45
C ALA A 240 1.19 4.14 4.89
N ILE A 241 0.40 3.40 4.08
CA ILE A 241 -0.74 3.91 3.33
C ILE A 241 -2.07 3.40 3.91
N SER A 242 -3.14 4.21 3.85
CA SER A 242 -4.51 3.81 4.21
C SER A 242 -4.61 3.41 5.70
N LEU A 243 -4.91 2.15 6.04
CA LEU A 243 -4.82 1.65 7.41
C LEU A 243 -3.40 1.84 7.97
N GLY A 244 -2.42 1.97 7.10
CA GLY A 244 -1.07 2.34 7.47
C GLY A 244 -0.95 3.71 8.17
N GLY A 245 -1.95 4.57 8.03
CA GLY A 245 -2.10 5.76 8.88
C GLY A 245 -2.31 5.47 10.38
N TYR A 246 -2.51 4.19 10.73
CA TYR A 246 -2.34 3.66 12.08
C TYR A 246 -0.94 3.06 12.27
N TYR A 247 -0.45 2.29 11.29
CA TYR A 247 0.78 1.51 11.43
C TYR A 247 2.02 2.39 11.62
N ALA A 248 2.27 3.32 10.70
CA ALA A 248 3.46 4.15 10.74
C ALA A 248 3.49 5.10 11.96
N PRO A 249 2.39 5.83 12.29
CA PRO A 249 2.39 6.67 13.48
C PRO A 249 2.60 5.90 14.79
N ARG A 250 1.99 4.72 14.94
CA ARG A 250 2.23 3.89 16.11
C ARG A 250 3.67 3.39 16.18
N ALA A 251 4.21 2.88 15.08
CA ALA A 251 5.58 2.41 15.02
C ALA A 251 6.57 3.54 15.38
N ALA A 252 6.46 4.72 14.75
CA ALA A 252 7.34 5.86 15.02
C ALA A 252 7.20 6.44 16.44
N SER A 253 6.05 6.25 17.07
CA SER A 253 5.81 6.72 18.44
C SER A 253 6.48 5.83 19.51
N LEU A 254 6.70 4.55 19.19
CA LEU A 254 7.20 3.54 20.11
C LEU A 254 8.58 3.00 19.72
N GLU A 255 9.05 3.31 18.51
CA GLU A 255 10.42 3.09 18.03
C GLU A 255 11.09 4.45 17.75
N PRO A 256 11.72 5.08 18.74
CA PRO A 256 12.18 6.47 18.66
C PRO A 256 13.38 6.70 17.73
N ARG A 257 13.97 5.66 17.17
CA ARG A 257 15.10 5.75 16.24
C ARG A 257 14.69 6.15 14.82
N TYR A 258 13.41 6.08 14.49
CA TYR A 258 12.92 6.56 13.19
C TYR A 258 13.19 8.06 13.03
N ALA A 259 13.85 8.43 11.92
CA ALA A 259 14.22 9.80 11.61
C ALA A 259 13.03 10.66 11.14
N CYS A 260 11.96 10.03 10.61
CA CYS A 260 10.70 10.70 10.25
C CYS A 260 9.57 9.68 10.10
N CYS A 261 8.35 10.19 10.10
CA CYS A 261 7.14 9.40 9.88
C CYS A 261 6.23 10.06 8.84
N ILE A 262 5.75 9.27 7.87
CA ILE A 262 4.73 9.69 6.91
C ILE A 262 3.49 8.81 7.07
N ALA A 263 2.35 9.42 7.38
CA ALA A 263 1.05 8.79 7.34
C ALA A 263 0.35 9.16 6.01
N TRP A 264 0.24 8.23 5.08
CA TRP A 264 -0.49 8.42 3.83
C TRP A 264 -1.94 7.97 3.99
N GLY A 265 -2.81 8.88 4.40
CA GLY A 265 -4.07 8.62 5.04
C GLY A 265 -3.91 8.55 6.55
N ALA A 266 -5.01 8.47 7.29
CA ALA A 266 -4.97 8.46 8.75
C ALA A 266 -6.01 7.51 9.33
N GLN A 267 -5.68 6.91 10.46
CA GLN A 267 -6.63 6.20 11.31
C GLN A 267 -6.41 6.65 12.75
N TRP A 268 -7.48 6.84 13.50
CA TRP A 268 -7.42 7.21 14.91
C TRP A 268 -7.86 6.06 15.81
N ASP A 269 -9.05 5.55 15.54
CA ASP A 269 -9.68 4.43 16.24
C ASP A 269 -10.32 3.51 15.19
N TYR A 270 -9.66 2.38 14.92
CA TYR A 270 -10.11 1.48 13.86
C TYR A 270 -11.28 0.61 14.31
N TYR A 271 -11.46 0.44 15.63
CA TYR A 271 -12.65 -0.18 16.19
C TYR A 271 -13.91 0.64 15.85
N GLU A 272 -13.90 1.95 16.11
CA GLU A 272 -15.02 2.83 15.79
C GLU A 272 -15.30 2.88 14.27
N THR A 273 -14.25 2.85 13.46
CA THR A 273 -14.39 2.80 11.99
C THR A 273 -15.17 1.55 11.56
N TRP A 274 -14.82 0.36 12.10
CA TRP A 274 -15.50 -0.88 11.73
C TRP A 274 -16.87 -1.03 12.39
N ARG A 275 -17.04 -0.54 13.61
CA ARG A 275 -18.36 -0.49 14.25
C ARG A 275 -19.36 0.26 13.35
N HIS A 276 -18.98 1.46 12.89
CA HIS A 276 -19.82 2.24 11.98
C HIS A 276 -20.07 1.52 10.62
N ARG A 277 -19.04 0.91 10.04
CA ARG A 277 -19.19 0.15 8.78
C ARG A 277 -20.18 -1.02 8.93
N PHE A 278 -20.12 -1.72 10.03
CA PHE A 278 -21.06 -2.80 10.32
C PHE A 278 -22.48 -2.30 10.59
N GLU A 279 -22.66 -1.17 11.24
CA GLU A 279 -23.98 -0.53 11.39
C GLU A 279 -24.61 -0.17 10.04
N LEU A 280 -23.80 0.34 9.11
CA LEU A 280 -24.25 0.59 7.75
C LEU A 280 -24.69 -0.69 7.04
N LEU A 281 -23.89 -1.76 7.11
CA LEU A 281 -24.23 -3.06 6.53
C LEU A 281 -25.51 -3.63 7.12
N ASP A 282 -25.65 -3.63 8.45
CA ASP A 282 -26.80 -4.17 9.16
C ASP A 282 -28.10 -3.37 8.87
N SER A 283 -27.98 -2.07 8.55
CA SER A 283 -29.09 -1.23 8.10
C SER A 283 -29.38 -1.29 6.60
N GLY A 284 -28.70 -2.19 5.86
CA GLY A 284 -28.87 -2.34 4.41
C GLY A 284 -28.22 -1.25 3.58
N LYS A 285 -27.36 -0.40 4.20
CA LYS A 285 -26.55 0.59 3.48
C LYS A 285 -25.20 -0.01 3.10
N LEU A 286 -24.70 0.38 1.94
CA LEU A 286 -23.37 -0.08 1.48
C LEU A 286 -22.31 0.91 1.96
N PRO A 287 -21.37 0.50 2.84
CA PRO A 287 -20.24 1.32 3.20
C PRO A 287 -19.21 1.38 2.05
N SER A 288 -18.43 2.44 2.01
CA SER A 288 -17.29 2.57 1.09
C SER A 288 -16.15 1.64 1.54
N LEU A 289 -16.15 0.41 1.06
CA LEU A 289 -15.14 -0.61 1.36
C LEU A 289 -14.35 -0.97 0.11
N SER A 290 -13.03 -1.06 0.27
CA SER A 290 -12.11 -1.48 -0.80
C SER A 290 -12.08 -3.00 -1.01
N VAL A 291 -12.54 -3.78 -0.03
CA VAL A 291 -12.59 -5.25 -0.03
C VAL A 291 -13.86 -5.76 0.65
N PRO A 292 -14.23 -7.04 0.47
CA PRO A 292 -15.34 -7.64 1.20
C PRO A 292 -15.15 -7.55 2.72
N PRO A 293 -16.23 -7.44 3.52
CA PRO A 293 -16.15 -7.37 4.99
C PRO A 293 -15.44 -8.59 5.63
N GLU A 294 -15.53 -9.74 5.00
CA GLU A 294 -14.90 -11.00 5.42
C GLU A 294 -13.37 -10.90 5.43
N HIS A 295 -12.81 -9.97 4.67
CA HIS A 295 -11.38 -9.69 4.68
C HIS A 295 -10.87 -9.33 6.09
N LEU A 296 -11.68 -8.61 6.88
CA LEU A 296 -11.32 -8.29 8.26
C LEU A 296 -11.07 -9.54 9.12
N MET A 297 -11.98 -10.50 9.03
CA MET A 297 -11.87 -11.73 9.80
C MET A 297 -10.68 -12.57 9.34
N TRP A 298 -10.44 -12.60 8.05
CA TRP A 298 -9.31 -13.33 7.49
C TRP A 298 -7.96 -12.77 7.92
N VAL A 299 -7.74 -11.46 7.81
CA VAL A 299 -6.44 -10.86 8.20
C VAL A 299 -6.15 -11.00 9.69
N PHE A 300 -7.18 -11.07 10.53
CA PHE A 300 -7.05 -11.35 11.97
C PHE A 300 -6.96 -12.85 12.30
N GLY A 301 -7.15 -13.74 11.33
CA GLY A 301 -7.15 -15.18 11.57
C GLY A 301 -8.33 -15.67 12.42
N VAL A 302 -9.47 -14.96 12.40
CA VAL A 302 -10.68 -15.29 13.18
C VAL A 302 -11.85 -15.62 12.28
N LYS A 303 -12.89 -16.28 12.85
CA LYS A 303 -14.04 -16.77 12.09
C LYS A 303 -15.30 -15.94 12.26
N THR A 304 -15.35 -15.03 13.24
CA THR A 304 -16.56 -14.28 13.57
C THR A 304 -16.28 -12.79 13.64
N ARG A 305 -17.30 -12.01 13.34
CA ARG A 305 -17.29 -10.55 13.47
C ARG A 305 -16.95 -10.10 14.89
N ASP A 306 -17.55 -10.75 15.91
CA ASP A 306 -17.31 -10.38 17.31
C ASP A 306 -15.85 -10.62 17.72
N ALA A 307 -15.24 -11.73 17.27
CA ALA A 307 -13.82 -11.99 17.52
C ALA A 307 -12.93 -10.93 16.84
N ALA A 308 -13.26 -10.51 15.62
CA ALA A 308 -12.53 -9.44 14.93
C ALA A 308 -12.70 -8.09 15.65
N MET A 309 -13.93 -7.76 16.08
CA MET A 309 -14.21 -6.54 16.84
C MET A 309 -13.44 -6.49 18.17
N LYS A 310 -13.29 -7.63 18.84
CA LYS A 310 -12.48 -7.72 20.07
C LYS A 310 -11.02 -7.41 19.85
N ILE A 311 -10.43 -7.86 18.74
CA ILE A 311 -9.05 -7.52 18.37
C ILE A 311 -8.93 -6.02 18.04
N LEU A 312 -9.92 -5.46 17.34
CA LEU A 312 -9.93 -4.05 16.97
C LEU A 312 -9.92 -3.09 18.17
N GLU A 313 -10.34 -3.50 19.37
CA GLU A 313 -10.23 -2.69 20.59
C GLU A 313 -8.78 -2.21 20.86
N GLY A 314 -7.78 -2.96 20.39
CA GLY A 314 -6.36 -2.60 20.48
C GLY A 314 -5.88 -1.60 19.42
N PHE A 315 -6.68 -1.33 18.37
CA PHE A 315 -6.27 -0.48 17.26
C PHE A 315 -6.65 0.99 17.48
N ARG A 316 -6.03 1.60 18.48
CA ARG A 316 -6.22 3.00 18.88
C ARG A 316 -4.89 3.72 18.97
N LEU A 317 -4.85 4.97 18.54
CA LEU A 317 -3.65 5.82 18.60
C LEU A 317 -3.61 6.75 19.79
N ASP A 318 -4.73 6.90 20.51
CA ASP A 318 -4.80 7.74 21.70
C ASP A 318 -3.84 7.25 22.80
N GLY A 319 -3.12 8.16 23.43
CA GLY A 319 -2.08 7.85 24.41
C GLY A 319 -0.76 7.33 23.81
N ILE A 320 -0.71 7.11 22.48
CA ILE A 320 0.45 6.57 21.75
C ILE A 320 1.14 7.64 20.93
N VAL A 321 0.42 8.29 20.00
CA VAL A 321 1.01 9.26 19.07
C VAL A 321 1.52 10.53 19.73
N GLN A 322 1.07 10.83 20.95
CA GLN A 322 1.62 11.89 21.79
C GLN A 322 3.09 11.67 22.17
N LYS A 323 3.59 10.43 22.05
CA LYS A 323 4.99 10.06 22.30
C LYS A 323 5.91 10.31 21.11
N MET A 324 5.38 10.51 19.91
CA MET A 324 6.18 10.75 18.71
C MET A 324 7.02 12.02 18.86
N ARG A 325 8.28 11.96 18.41
CA ARG A 325 9.21 13.10 18.47
C ARG A 325 9.85 13.40 17.11
N CYS A 326 9.91 12.43 16.21
CA CYS A 326 10.46 12.65 14.88
C CYS A 326 9.56 13.55 14.03
N PRO A 327 10.07 14.23 12.99
CA PRO A 327 9.27 14.95 12.01
C PRO A 327 8.13 14.09 11.47
N PHE A 328 6.93 14.65 11.37
CA PHE A 328 5.71 13.96 10.98
C PHE A 328 5.00 14.65 9.83
N LEU A 329 4.72 13.90 8.78
CA LEU A 329 3.86 14.32 7.68
C LEU A 329 2.59 13.45 7.63
N LEU A 330 1.43 14.10 7.61
CA LEU A 330 0.16 13.44 7.31
C LEU A 330 -0.38 13.98 5.98
N VAL A 331 -0.66 13.07 5.04
CA VAL A 331 -1.24 13.39 3.73
C VAL A 331 -2.62 12.79 3.62
N HIS A 332 -3.61 13.62 3.21
CA HIS A 332 -5.01 13.21 3.15
C HIS A 332 -5.73 13.85 1.96
N GLY A 333 -6.77 13.19 1.46
CA GLY A 333 -7.69 13.77 0.47
C GLY A 333 -8.91 14.38 1.17
N GLU A 334 -9.32 15.60 0.80
CA GLU A 334 -10.47 16.28 1.40
C GLU A 334 -11.76 15.46 1.29
N GLY A 335 -11.95 14.74 0.19
CA GLY A 335 -13.11 13.91 -0.09
C GLY A 335 -12.90 12.42 0.14
N ASP A 336 -11.96 12.03 0.99
CA ASP A 336 -11.75 10.63 1.32
C ASP A 336 -13.03 9.99 1.89
N GLU A 337 -13.62 9.07 1.14
CA GLU A 337 -14.87 8.40 1.51
C GLU A 337 -14.67 7.24 2.50
N GLN A 338 -13.44 6.76 2.64
CA GLN A 338 -13.12 5.65 3.55
C GLN A 338 -12.71 6.14 4.93
N ILE A 339 -12.03 7.28 4.99
CA ILE A 339 -11.52 7.89 6.22
C ILE A 339 -11.88 9.40 6.20
N PRO A 340 -12.91 9.83 6.93
CA PRO A 340 -13.27 11.25 6.97
C PRO A 340 -12.11 12.15 7.40
N LEU A 341 -11.98 13.33 6.80
CA LEU A 341 -10.92 14.32 7.10
C LEU A 341 -10.84 14.66 8.60
N ALA A 342 -11.98 14.67 9.30
CA ALA A 342 -12.01 14.91 10.75
C ALA A 342 -11.19 13.88 11.56
N ILE A 343 -11.08 12.62 11.08
CA ILE A 343 -10.24 11.59 11.70
C ILE A 343 -8.76 11.92 11.48
N ALA A 344 -8.39 12.36 10.28
CA ALA A 344 -7.04 12.81 9.98
C ALA A 344 -6.63 14.02 10.83
N GLN A 345 -7.51 15.01 10.95
CA GLN A 345 -7.29 16.20 11.80
C GLN A 345 -7.07 15.79 13.26
N LYS A 346 -7.94 14.93 13.80
CA LYS A 346 -7.82 14.43 15.17
C LYS A 346 -6.49 13.73 15.42
N CYS A 347 -6.04 12.88 14.49
CA CYS A 347 -4.75 12.23 14.58
C CYS A 347 -3.61 13.25 14.56
N PHE A 348 -3.63 14.19 13.61
CA PHE A 348 -2.62 15.24 13.47
C PHE A 348 -2.49 16.11 14.72
N ASP A 349 -3.62 16.55 15.28
CA ASP A 349 -3.63 17.39 16.48
C ASP A 349 -2.99 16.68 17.69
N ALA A 350 -3.23 15.37 17.83
CA ALA A 350 -2.75 14.57 18.95
C ALA A 350 -1.26 14.19 18.87
N VAL A 351 -0.65 14.23 17.67
CA VAL A 351 0.77 13.86 17.50
C VAL A 351 1.69 14.80 18.26
N GLY A 352 2.59 14.20 19.07
CA GLY A 352 3.50 14.93 19.97
C GLY A 352 4.77 15.50 19.31
N SER A 353 4.96 15.32 18.01
CA SER A 353 6.07 15.92 17.27
C SER A 353 5.91 17.45 17.17
N GLU A 354 7.01 18.19 17.41
CA GLU A 354 7.09 19.64 17.24
C GLU A 354 7.14 20.03 15.74
N GLN A 355 7.72 19.15 14.92
CA GLN A 355 7.83 19.34 13.46
C GLN A 355 6.78 18.46 12.76
N LYS A 356 5.57 18.99 12.60
CA LYS A 356 4.49 18.26 11.94
C LYS A 356 3.80 19.09 10.87
N LEU A 357 3.40 18.41 9.79
CA LEU A 357 2.73 19.01 8.64
C LEU A 357 1.52 18.14 8.26
N LEU A 358 0.36 18.78 8.08
CA LEU A 358 -0.82 18.19 7.47
C LEU A 358 -0.97 18.76 6.05
N LYS A 359 -0.89 17.91 5.04
CA LYS A 359 -1.25 18.26 3.67
C LYS A 359 -2.59 17.62 3.31
N VAL A 360 -3.57 18.46 3.07
CA VAL A 360 -4.89 18.06 2.54
C VAL A 360 -4.92 18.42 1.07
N PHE A 361 -5.17 17.44 0.21
CA PHE A 361 -5.40 17.66 -1.21
C PHE A 361 -6.87 17.93 -1.47
N THR A 362 -7.15 19.07 -2.10
CA THR A 362 -8.50 19.54 -2.41
C THR A 362 -8.97 19.03 -3.78
N ARG A 363 -10.26 19.18 -4.05
CA ARG A 363 -10.82 18.88 -5.37
C ARG A 363 -10.15 19.69 -6.49
N GLU A 364 -9.84 20.95 -6.23
CA GLU A 364 -9.23 21.84 -7.22
C GLU A 364 -7.78 21.45 -7.55
N GLU A 365 -7.01 21.02 -6.55
CA GLU A 365 -5.63 20.55 -6.74
C GLU A 365 -5.57 19.16 -7.41
N GLY A 366 -6.59 18.32 -7.25
CA GLY A 366 -6.54 16.89 -7.53
C GLY A 366 -5.96 16.09 -6.35
N GLY A 367 -6.07 14.76 -6.39
CA GLY A 367 -5.71 13.90 -5.24
C GLY A 367 -6.74 13.96 -4.11
N PHE A 368 -7.97 14.24 -4.46
CA PHE A 368 -9.10 14.47 -3.56
C PHE A 368 -9.57 13.21 -2.83
N HIS A 369 -9.40 12.04 -3.45
CA HIS A 369 -9.92 10.77 -2.95
C HIS A 369 -8.94 10.04 -2.01
N HIS A 370 -9.38 8.89 -1.51
CA HIS A 370 -8.62 8.05 -0.59
C HIS A 370 -7.21 7.78 -1.11
N CYS A 371 -6.19 8.18 -0.33
CA CYS A 371 -4.78 8.01 -0.66
C CYS A 371 -4.42 8.53 -2.07
N GLN A 372 -5.05 9.62 -2.51
CA GLN A 372 -4.84 10.27 -3.81
C GLN A 372 -4.90 9.30 -5.00
N VAL A 373 -5.74 8.27 -4.90
CA VAL A 373 -5.84 7.21 -5.93
C VAL A 373 -6.29 7.75 -7.29
N ASP A 374 -6.96 8.89 -7.31
CA ASP A 374 -7.35 9.66 -8.49
C ASP A 374 -6.20 10.45 -9.14
N ASN A 375 -5.17 10.80 -8.37
CA ASN A 375 -3.96 11.48 -8.84
C ASN A 375 -2.76 11.14 -7.92
N VAL A 376 -2.26 9.90 -8.03
CA VAL A 376 -1.24 9.39 -7.10
C VAL A 376 0.05 10.20 -7.13
N THR A 377 0.42 10.73 -8.31
CA THR A 377 1.70 11.44 -8.48
C THR A 377 1.77 12.76 -7.72
N ILE A 378 0.66 13.48 -7.55
CA ILE A 378 0.66 14.71 -6.76
C ILE A 378 0.96 14.41 -5.27
N GLY A 379 0.38 13.32 -4.74
CA GLY A 379 0.63 12.88 -3.37
C GLY A 379 2.05 12.37 -3.18
N THR A 380 2.51 11.48 -4.07
CA THR A 380 3.85 10.87 -3.95
C THR A 380 4.95 11.91 -4.15
N ASN A 381 4.85 12.81 -5.12
CA ASN A 381 5.84 13.88 -5.30
C ASN A 381 5.96 14.73 -4.03
N PHE A 382 4.84 15.15 -3.44
CA PHE A 382 4.85 15.93 -2.21
C PHE A 382 5.52 15.17 -1.04
N MET A 383 5.16 13.89 -0.85
CA MET A 383 5.74 13.06 0.22
C MET A 383 7.23 12.79 0.01
N TRP A 384 7.64 12.54 -1.24
CA TRP A 384 9.03 12.20 -1.55
C TRP A 384 9.94 13.42 -1.47
N ASP A 385 9.47 14.60 -1.88
CA ASP A 385 10.21 15.87 -1.72
C ASP A 385 10.37 16.19 -0.23
N TRP A 386 9.29 16.10 0.57
CA TRP A 386 9.38 16.25 2.02
C TRP A 386 10.33 15.23 2.68
N ALA A 387 10.28 13.96 2.26
CA ALA A 387 11.20 12.94 2.78
C ALA A 387 12.66 13.26 2.43
N ALA A 388 12.92 13.77 1.21
CA ALA A 388 14.26 14.18 0.79
C ALA A 388 14.77 15.39 1.60
N ASP A 389 13.91 16.36 1.90
CA ASP A 389 14.25 17.51 2.73
C ASP A 389 14.62 17.11 4.16
N VAL A 390 13.91 16.12 4.73
CA VAL A 390 14.17 15.64 6.10
C VAL A 390 15.39 14.70 6.15
N LEU A 391 15.45 13.72 5.23
CA LEU A 391 16.47 12.66 5.24
C LEU A 391 17.79 13.07 4.55
N LYS A 392 17.78 14.16 3.76
CA LYS A 392 18.95 14.76 3.12
C LYS A 392 19.84 13.76 2.37
N PRO A 393 19.37 13.11 1.30
CA PRO A 393 20.13 12.08 0.59
C PRO A 393 21.40 12.59 -0.09
N GLY A 394 21.52 13.89 -0.27
CA GLY A 394 22.70 14.54 -0.89
C GLY A 394 23.83 14.96 0.09
N THR A 395 23.68 14.67 1.39
CA THR A 395 24.66 15.10 2.41
C THR A 395 25.38 13.95 3.05
#